data_6cce726beeb9e35c4544d622a838dbe0
#
_entry.id   6cce726beeb9e35c4544d622a838dbe0
#
_cell.length_a   1.000
_cell.length_b   1.000
_cell.length_c   1.000
_cell.angle_alpha   90.00
_cell.angle_beta   90.00
_cell.angle_gamma   90.00
#
_symmetry.space_group_name_H-M   'P 1'
#
loop_
_entity.id
_entity.type
_entity.pdbx_description
1 polymer ?
#
loop_
_entity_poly.entity_id
_entity_poly.type
_entity_poly.pdbx_seq_one_letter_code
_entity_poly.pdbx_strand_id
1 'polypeptide(L)'
;MSTRATYQFITECSDVTVYIHHDGYPQGAAQYLNEAMTAEKFIRKNENAEITISHESHADTEYRYTIENHIITVERSHFDTEIRACKWVNVCRMLTNDFIKEYMF
;
A
#
# COMPACT_ATOMS: atom_id res chain seq x y z
N MET A 1 17.02 6.65 2.30
CA MET A 1 15.68 7.16 2.65
C MET A 1 14.66 6.05 2.59
N SER A 2 13.75 6.05 3.54
CA SER A 2 12.71 5.03 3.60
C SER A 2 11.46 5.51 2.89
N THR A 3 10.89 4.68 2.03
CA THR A 3 9.61 4.95 1.39
C THR A 3 8.51 4.31 2.22
N ARG A 4 7.63 5.14 2.76
CA ARG A 4 6.55 4.71 3.65
C ARG A 4 5.26 4.52 2.88
N ALA A 5 4.49 3.52 3.28
CA ALA A 5 3.24 3.19 2.61
C ALA A 5 2.23 2.61 3.58
N THR A 6 0.95 2.73 3.21
CA THR A 6 -0.13 2.04 3.90
C THR A 6 -0.76 1.02 2.96
N TYR A 7 -1.16 -0.11 3.52
CA TYR A 7 -1.79 -1.22 2.81
C TYR A 7 -3.13 -1.51 3.44
N GLN A 8 -4.21 -1.29 2.72
CA GLN A 8 -5.55 -1.57 3.18
C GLN A 8 -6.07 -2.84 2.54
N PHE A 9 -6.40 -3.83 3.38
CA PHE A 9 -6.93 -5.11 2.95
C PHE A 9 -8.43 -5.15 3.28
N ILE A 10 -9.26 -5.13 2.26
CA ILE A 10 -10.71 -5.11 2.40
C ILE A 10 -11.29 -6.46 1.99
N THR A 11 -12.03 -7.09 2.91
CA THR A 11 -12.77 -8.31 2.65
C THR A 11 -14.22 -8.11 3.07
N GLU A 12 -15.09 -9.11 2.84
CA GLU A 12 -16.47 -9.04 3.29
C GLU A 12 -16.60 -8.90 4.81
N CYS A 13 -15.62 -9.42 5.55
CA CYS A 13 -15.68 -9.51 7.00
C CYS A 13 -14.71 -8.55 7.71
N SER A 14 -13.80 -7.89 6.98
CA SER A 14 -12.77 -7.09 7.62
C SER A 14 -12.26 -5.97 6.73
N ASP A 15 -11.74 -4.94 7.38
CA ASP A 15 -11.07 -3.82 6.75
C ASP A 15 -9.87 -3.48 7.65
N VAL A 16 -8.68 -3.90 7.24
CA VAL A 16 -7.46 -3.73 8.02
C VAL A 16 -6.46 -2.92 7.22
N THR A 17 -5.98 -1.83 7.80
CA THR A 17 -4.94 -1.00 7.21
C THR A 17 -3.65 -1.17 7.99
N VAL A 18 -2.55 -1.39 7.27
CA VAL A 18 -1.22 -1.63 7.84
C VAL A 18 -0.25 -0.58 7.31
N TYR A 19 0.54 -0.01 8.22
CA TYR A 19 1.56 0.97 7.89
C TYR A 19 2.94 0.31 7.90
N ILE A 20 3.71 0.53 6.83
CA ILE A 20 5.07 0.02 6.68
C ILE A 20 6.02 1.20 6.48
N HIS A 21 7.13 1.19 7.21
CA HIS A 21 8.13 2.27 7.19
C HIS A 21 9.11 2.21 6.02
N HIS A 22 9.28 1.03 5.40
CA HIS A 22 10.33 0.80 4.39
C HIS A 22 9.79 0.10 3.15
N ASP A 23 10.43 0.36 2.01
CA ASP A 23 10.18 -0.35 0.75
C ASP A 23 8.71 -0.28 0.29
N GLY A 24 8.07 0.87 0.54
CA GLY A 24 6.68 1.08 0.15
C GLY A 24 6.46 1.43 -1.32
N TYR A 25 7.52 1.58 -2.11
CA TYR A 25 7.41 1.78 -3.55
C TYR A 25 6.88 0.51 -4.24
N PRO A 26 6.36 0.60 -5.51
CA PRO A 26 5.68 -0.55 -6.13
C PRO A 26 6.48 -1.86 -6.18
N GLN A 27 7.78 -1.81 -6.42
CA GLN A 27 8.62 -3.02 -6.45
C GLN A 27 8.69 -3.69 -5.07
N GLY A 28 8.81 -2.90 -4.02
CA GLY A 28 8.79 -3.41 -2.64
C GLY A 28 7.42 -3.95 -2.25
N ALA A 29 6.36 -3.23 -2.63
CA ALA A 29 4.99 -3.66 -2.37
C ALA A 29 4.69 -4.99 -3.05
N ALA A 30 5.11 -5.16 -4.31
CA ALA A 30 4.92 -6.40 -5.05
C ALA A 30 5.59 -7.57 -4.33
N GLN A 31 6.79 -7.37 -3.82
CA GLN A 31 7.51 -8.41 -3.08
C GLN A 31 6.80 -8.76 -1.77
N TYR A 32 6.36 -7.78 -1.00
CA TYR A 32 5.59 -8.04 0.22
C TYR A 32 4.32 -8.84 -0.07
N LEU A 33 3.56 -8.41 -1.09
CA LEU A 33 2.30 -9.05 -1.44
C LEU A 33 2.49 -10.45 -2.03
N ASN A 34 3.59 -10.69 -2.73
CA ASN A 34 3.91 -12.03 -3.22
C ASN A 34 4.07 -13.04 -2.08
N GLU A 35 4.59 -12.58 -0.95
CA GLU A 35 4.79 -13.43 0.22
C GLU A 35 3.55 -13.50 1.12
N ALA A 36 2.73 -12.46 1.12
CA ALA A 36 1.63 -12.32 2.08
C ALA A 36 0.46 -11.54 1.48
N MET A 37 -0.54 -12.25 0.96
CA MET A 37 -1.70 -11.67 0.28
C MET A 37 -2.85 -11.26 1.21
N THR A 38 -2.79 -11.60 2.48
CA THR A 38 -3.83 -11.24 3.46
C THR A 38 -3.23 -10.35 4.54
N ALA A 39 -4.08 -9.56 5.21
CA ALA A 39 -3.63 -8.70 6.29
C ALA A 39 -2.93 -9.49 7.39
N GLU A 40 -3.48 -10.64 7.76
CA GLU A 40 -2.90 -11.51 8.79
C GLU A 40 -1.50 -11.99 8.42
N LYS A 41 -1.33 -12.51 7.20
CA LYS A 41 -0.03 -12.99 6.72
C LYS A 41 0.97 -11.84 6.58
N PHE A 42 0.49 -10.69 6.11
CA PHE A 42 1.31 -9.49 5.93
C PHE A 42 1.91 -9.04 7.27
N ILE A 43 1.09 -8.99 8.31
CA ILE A 43 1.51 -8.60 9.65
C ILE A 43 2.49 -9.61 10.24
N ARG A 44 2.25 -10.91 10.06
CA ARG A 44 3.13 -11.97 10.55
C ARG A 44 4.51 -11.94 9.91
N LYS A 45 4.57 -11.59 8.63
CA LYS A 45 5.83 -11.58 7.87
C LYS A 45 6.66 -10.32 8.07
N ASN A 46 6.04 -9.25 8.54
CA ASN A 46 6.70 -7.94 8.65
C ASN A 46 6.66 -7.47 10.10
N GLU A 47 7.74 -7.67 10.83
CA GLU A 47 7.85 -7.32 12.25
C GLU A 47 7.57 -5.83 12.52
N ASN A 48 7.88 -4.97 11.57
CA ASN A 48 7.72 -3.54 11.71
C ASN A 48 6.38 -3.03 11.19
N ALA A 49 5.47 -3.93 10.82
CA ALA A 49 4.15 -3.56 10.37
C ALA A 49 3.31 -3.05 11.54
N GLU A 50 2.66 -1.90 11.34
CA GLU A 50 1.79 -1.30 12.35
C GLU A 50 0.35 -1.27 11.83
N ILE A 51 -0.57 -1.81 12.62
CA ILE A 51 -2.00 -1.68 12.31
C ILE A 51 -2.40 -0.23 12.59
N THR A 52 -3.05 0.39 11.62
CA THR A 52 -3.50 1.77 11.72
C THR A 52 -5.00 1.87 11.37
N ILE A 53 -5.60 3.02 11.60
CA ILE A 53 -7.05 3.21 11.42
C ILE A 53 -7.39 3.31 9.94
N SER A 54 -6.61 4.06 9.18
CA SER A 54 -6.87 4.31 7.76
C SER A 54 -5.61 4.80 7.06
N HIS A 55 -5.69 4.94 5.74
CA HIS A 55 -4.61 5.54 4.95
C HIS A 55 -4.24 6.94 5.45
N GLU A 56 -5.21 7.69 5.92
CA GLU A 56 -5.02 9.08 6.34
C GLU A 56 -4.36 9.24 7.70
N SER A 57 -4.21 8.14 8.47
CA SER A 57 -3.65 8.19 9.82
C SER A 57 -2.18 8.56 9.87
N HIS A 58 -1.47 8.41 8.75
CA HIS A 58 -0.05 8.76 8.65
C HIS A 58 0.15 9.76 7.52
N ALA A 59 0.60 10.96 7.85
CA ALA A 59 0.80 12.03 6.88
C ALA A 59 2.09 11.85 6.05
N ASP A 60 3.00 11.01 6.50
CA ASP A 60 4.31 10.82 5.88
C ASP A 60 4.39 9.71 4.84
N THR A 61 3.25 9.11 4.49
CA THR A 61 3.22 8.06 3.48
C THR A 61 3.37 8.62 2.07
N GLU A 62 4.08 7.90 1.23
CA GLU A 62 4.29 8.26 -0.17
C GLU A 62 3.39 7.45 -1.11
N TYR A 63 2.98 6.26 -0.69
CA TYR A 63 2.13 5.35 -1.45
C TYR A 63 0.99 4.83 -0.60
N ARG A 64 -0.15 4.60 -1.24
CA ARG A 64 -1.31 3.93 -0.65
C ARG A 64 -1.71 2.77 -1.54
N TYR A 65 -1.86 1.61 -0.94
CA TYR A 65 -2.28 0.38 -1.62
C TYR A 65 -3.59 -0.08 -1.03
N THR A 66 -4.59 -0.27 -1.88
CA THR A 66 -5.90 -0.79 -1.46
C THR A 66 -6.15 -2.09 -2.20
N ILE A 67 -6.33 -3.18 -1.46
CA ILE A 67 -6.54 -4.52 -2.01
C ILE A 67 -7.94 -4.99 -1.65
N GLU A 68 -8.76 -5.19 -2.66
CA GLU A 68 -10.16 -5.63 -2.52
C GLU A 68 -10.56 -6.47 -3.72
N ASN A 69 -11.17 -7.63 -3.50
CA ASN A 69 -11.64 -8.52 -4.57
C ASN A 69 -10.56 -8.87 -5.60
N HIS A 70 -9.35 -9.17 -5.11
CA HIS A 70 -8.19 -9.50 -5.95
C HIS A 70 -7.70 -8.33 -6.83
N ILE A 71 -8.22 -7.14 -6.61
CA ILE A 71 -7.81 -5.93 -7.33
C ILE A 71 -7.01 -5.05 -6.38
N ILE A 72 -5.88 -4.55 -6.87
CA ILE A 72 -5.08 -3.57 -6.17
C ILE A 72 -5.23 -2.20 -6.83
N THR A 73 -5.43 -1.18 -6.01
CA THR A 73 -5.41 0.22 -6.43
C THR A 73 -4.19 0.87 -5.78
N VAL A 74 -3.37 1.50 -6.60
CA VAL A 74 -2.14 2.15 -6.14
C VAL A 74 -2.25 3.65 -6.34
N GLU A 75 -1.99 4.40 -5.26
CA GLU A 75 -1.96 5.85 -5.30
C GLU A 75 -0.61 6.35 -4.80
N ARG A 76 -0.15 7.46 -5.37
CA ARG A 76 1.09 8.12 -4.98
C ARG A 76 0.81 9.54 -4.54
N SER A 77 1.51 9.98 -3.51
CA SER A 77 1.48 11.36 -3.05
C SER A 77 2.22 12.25 -4.07
N HIS A 78 1.60 13.36 -4.43
CA HIS A 78 2.19 14.35 -5.31
C HIS A 78 1.97 15.75 -4.73
N PHE A 79 3.04 16.53 -4.60
CA PHE A 79 2.93 17.90 -4.13
C PHE A 79 2.47 18.80 -5.28
N ASP A 80 1.33 19.44 -5.09
CA ASP A 80 0.76 20.38 -6.05
C ASP A 80 1.18 21.80 -5.68
N THR A 81 1.98 22.45 -6.53
CA THR A 81 2.52 23.77 -6.26
C THR A 81 1.46 24.88 -6.32
N GLU A 82 0.39 24.66 -7.07
CA GLU A 82 -0.69 25.65 -7.17
C GLU A 82 -1.48 25.75 -5.86
N ILE A 83 -1.82 24.62 -5.27
CA ILE A 83 -2.59 24.59 -4.02
C ILE A 83 -1.69 24.48 -2.79
N ARG A 84 -0.38 24.27 -2.98
CA ARG A 84 0.63 24.10 -1.92
C ARG A 84 0.27 22.98 -0.94
N ALA A 85 -0.21 21.88 -1.46
CA ALA A 85 -0.58 20.71 -0.65
C ALA A 85 -0.31 19.44 -1.43
N CYS A 86 -0.15 18.33 -0.70
CA CYS A 86 -0.04 17.02 -1.31
C CYS A 86 -1.42 16.53 -1.72
N LYS A 87 -1.51 15.94 -2.90
CA LYS A 87 -2.72 15.25 -3.35
C LYS A 87 -2.35 13.83 -3.76
N TRP A 88 -3.33 12.95 -3.75
CA TRP A 88 -3.15 11.56 -4.12
C TRP A 88 -3.50 11.35 -5.58
N VAL A 89 -2.57 10.77 -6.33
CA VAL A 89 -2.71 10.52 -7.76
C VAL A 89 -2.75 9.02 -7.99
N ASN A 90 -3.73 8.56 -8.76
CA ASN A 90 -3.83 7.15 -9.12
C ASN A 90 -2.66 6.75 -10.02
N VAL A 91 -1.91 5.72 -9.61
CA VAL A 91 -0.80 5.17 -10.38
C VAL A 91 -1.31 4.05 -11.28
N CYS A 92 -2.07 3.11 -10.69
CA CYS A 92 -2.65 2.00 -11.45
C CYS A 92 -3.76 1.35 -10.64
N ARG A 93 -4.58 0.57 -11.34
CA ARG A 93 -5.57 -0.31 -10.76
C ARG A 93 -5.61 -1.57 -11.62
N MET A 94 -5.30 -2.71 -11.03
CA MET A 94 -5.20 -3.97 -11.77
C MET A 94 -5.41 -5.16 -10.85
N LEU A 95 -5.44 -6.36 -11.42
CA LEU A 95 -5.46 -7.57 -10.61
C LEU A 95 -4.17 -7.64 -9.80
N THR A 96 -4.29 -8.05 -8.54
CA THR A 96 -3.12 -8.12 -7.64
C THR A 96 -2.04 -9.03 -8.19
N ASN A 97 -2.41 -10.17 -8.78
CA ASN A 97 -1.42 -11.08 -9.37
C ASN A 97 -0.67 -10.43 -10.54
N ASP A 98 -1.35 -9.63 -11.34
CA ASP A 98 -0.72 -8.91 -12.45
C ASP A 98 0.22 -7.82 -11.95
N PHE A 99 -0.17 -7.13 -10.88
CA PHE A 99 0.68 -6.14 -10.22
C PHE A 99 1.99 -6.78 -9.73
N ILE A 100 1.90 -7.94 -9.08
CA ILE A 100 3.07 -8.66 -8.59
C ILE A 100 4.00 -9.02 -9.75
N LYS A 101 3.45 -9.55 -10.85
CA LYS A 101 4.24 -9.91 -12.03
C LYS A 101 4.91 -8.72 -12.67
N GLU A 102 4.23 -7.58 -12.72
CA GLU A 102 4.73 -6.39 -13.38
C GLU A 102 5.85 -5.71 -12.59
N TYR A 103 5.73 -5.64 -11.27
CA TYR A 103 6.64 -4.86 -10.43
C TYR A 103 7.68 -5.69 -9.68
N MET A 104 7.51 -6.99 -9.59
CA MET A 104 8.47 -7.86 -8.92
C MET A 104 9.57 -8.30 -9.87
N PHE A 105 10.79 -8.04 -9.48
CA PHE A 105 11.96 -8.41 -10.27
C PHE A 105 12.79 -9.48 -9.57
#